data_63e2e0aa025b262881af98a1d13b444f
#
_entry.id   63e2e0aa025b262881af98a1d13b444f
#
_cell.length_a   1.000
_cell.length_b   1.000
_cell.length_c   1.000
_cell.angle_alpha   90.00
_cell.angle_beta   90.00
_cell.angle_gamma   90.00
#
_symmetry.space_group_name_H-M   'P 1'
#
loop_
_entity.id
_entity.type
_entity.pdbx_description
1 polymer ?
#
loop_
_entity_poly.entity_id
_entity_poly.type
_entity_poly.pdbx_seq_one_letter_code
_entity_poly.pdbx_strand_id
1 'polypeptide(L)'
;YSILKNNDDWDKKNSGHNSDLDLNEKNIEISGSSPNPEIALGSLKKLFSSIKSDNLEGILKLIDLEYFAKFLALLTLVNDSHMITGDNLKYIYDHTLGNFKILFRHESSINYTISTDVKDFNKALFINNKDEVLTHKLFKILLTDNNFRKKRDKYLNIILKQKQQIIENANKIYDQAYKNVMFSNLDLNIQKDKKETFFYALNTNFNKISEYLNYSKIYVSTEKKNEFIELSLVSDAFVPIRLKSITFKKDNIISENIKIEY
;
A
#
# COMPACT_ATOMS: atom_id res chain seq x y z
N TYR A 1 20.71 -7.67 11.31
CA TYR A 1 20.04 -7.20 10.08
C TYR A 1 21.06 -6.66 9.11
N SER A 2 20.82 -6.87 7.82
CA SER A 2 21.53 -6.15 6.75
C SER A 2 20.54 -5.22 6.05
N ILE A 3 20.98 -3.98 5.80
CA ILE A 3 20.23 -3.01 5.01
C ILE A 3 20.86 -2.98 3.62
N LEU A 4 20.07 -3.23 2.60
CA LEU A 4 20.51 -3.27 1.22
C LEU A 4 19.83 -2.15 0.44
N LYS A 5 20.66 -1.36 -0.25
CA LYS A 5 20.23 -0.28 -1.11
C LYS A 5 20.81 -0.52 -2.50
N ASN A 6 19.99 -0.44 -3.53
CA ASN A 6 20.46 -0.40 -4.90
C ASN A 6 20.71 1.06 -5.26
N ASN A 7 21.96 1.46 -5.38
CA ASN A 7 22.30 2.80 -5.82
C ASN A 7 22.13 2.87 -7.34
N ASP A 8 21.17 3.67 -7.74
CA ASP A 8 20.99 3.99 -9.15
C ASP A 8 22.10 4.89 -9.66
N ASP A 9 22.53 4.63 -10.89
CA ASP A 9 23.45 5.50 -11.59
C ASP A 9 22.65 6.67 -12.19
N TRP A 10 22.56 7.78 -11.44
CA TRP A 10 21.88 9.00 -11.84
C TRP A 10 22.35 9.56 -13.18
N ASP A 11 23.54 9.18 -13.63
CA ASP A 11 24.12 9.60 -14.90
C ASP A 11 23.47 8.91 -16.12
N LYS A 12 22.75 7.83 -15.92
CA LYS A 12 21.94 7.21 -16.98
C LYS A 12 20.60 7.90 -17.13
N LYS A 13 20.61 8.97 -17.86
CA LYS A 13 19.56 9.97 -18.07
C LYS A 13 18.15 9.50 -18.44
N ASN A 14 17.85 8.22 -18.56
CA ASN A 14 16.58 7.74 -19.10
C ASN A 14 15.83 6.75 -18.23
N SER A 15 16.29 6.44 -17.04
CA SER A 15 15.73 5.32 -16.30
C SER A 15 15.31 5.61 -14.85
N GLY A 16 15.23 6.85 -14.45
CA GLY A 16 14.98 7.24 -13.04
C GLY A 16 13.82 6.57 -12.34
N HIS A 17 13.01 5.77 -13.04
CA HIS A 17 11.85 5.12 -12.46
C HIS A 17 11.69 3.63 -12.80
N ASN A 18 12.56 3.07 -13.65
CA ASN A 18 12.50 1.65 -14.06
C ASN A 18 13.68 0.81 -13.57
N SER A 19 14.60 1.40 -12.85
CA SER A 19 15.86 0.76 -12.42
C SER A 19 15.70 -0.29 -11.32
N ASP A 20 14.54 -0.38 -10.73
CA ASP A 20 14.25 -1.33 -9.64
C ASP A 20 14.48 -2.79 -10.02
N LEU A 21 14.61 -3.08 -11.30
CA LEU A 21 14.70 -4.43 -11.80
C LEU A 21 16.11 -4.80 -12.30
N ASP A 22 16.97 -3.82 -12.52
CA ASP A 22 18.34 -4.05 -12.93
C ASP A 22 19.27 -4.04 -11.74
N LEU A 23 19.33 -5.17 -11.06
CA LEU A 23 20.28 -5.39 -9.98
C LEU A 23 21.70 -5.36 -10.56
N ASN A 24 22.40 -4.26 -10.37
CA ASN A 24 23.82 -4.19 -10.61
C ASN A 24 24.54 -4.41 -9.27
N GLU A 25 25.18 -5.57 -9.12
CA GLU A 25 25.86 -5.96 -7.89
C GLU A 25 26.91 -4.93 -7.43
N LYS A 26 27.50 -4.18 -8.36
CA LYS A 26 28.46 -3.12 -8.04
C LYS A 26 27.83 -1.90 -7.39
N ASN A 27 26.52 -1.75 -7.56
CA ASN A 27 25.77 -0.60 -7.04
C ASN A 27 25.00 -0.93 -5.77
N ILE A 28 25.12 -2.16 -5.24
CA ILE A 28 24.46 -2.51 -3.98
C ILE A 28 25.32 -2.09 -2.81
N GLU A 29 24.82 -1.14 -2.06
CA GLU A 29 25.36 -0.85 -0.73
C GLU A 29 24.74 -1.78 0.31
N ILE A 30 25.59 -2.40 1.11
CA ILE A 30 25.17 -3.20 2.25
C ILE A 30 25.68 -2.51 3.50
N SER A 31 24.78 -2.15 4.38
CA SER A 31 25.09 -1.58 5.70
C SER A 31 24.45 -2.43 6.80
N GLY A 32 24.92 -2.24 8.02
CA GLY A 32 24.45 -2.99 9.18
C GLY A 32 25.52 -3.90 9.76
N SER A 33 25.24 -4.45 10.93
CA SER A 33 26.19 -5.25 11.74
C SER A 33 26.08 -6.76 11.44
N SER A 34 25.74 -7.15 10.22
CA SER A 34 25.61 -8.57 9.91
C SER A 34 26.97 -9.23 9.70
N PRO A 35 27.22 -10.38 10.32
CA PRO A 35 28.42 -11.16 10.08
C PRO A 35 28.46 -11.81 8.69
N ASN A 36 27.33 -11.97 8.01
CA ASN A 36 27.21 -12.66 6.73
C ASN A 36 26.42 -11.84 5.69
N PRO A 37 26.94 -10.72 5.18
CA PRO A 37 26.25 -9.88 4.20
C PRO A 37 25.96 -10.63 2.87
N GLU A 38 26.76 -11.63 2.54
CA GLU A 38 26.63 -12.43 1.33
C GLU A 38 25.32 -13.21 1.24
N ILE A 39 24.79 -13.67 2.41
CA ILE A 39 23.49 -14.35 2.47
C ILE A 39 22.37 -13.38 2.09
N ALA A 40 22.43 -12.15 2.61
CA ALA A 40 21.46 -11.12 2.30
C ALA A 40 21.51 -10.75 0.81
N LEU A 41 22.73 -10.60 0.25
CA LEU A 41 22.92 -10.31 -1.17
C LEU A 41 22.39 -11.44 -2.06
N GLY A 42 22.71 -12.70 -1.74
CA GLY A 42 22.23 -13.87 -2.46
C GLY A 42 20.69 -13.97 -2.44
N SER A 43 20.08 -13.64 -1.30
CA SER A 43 18.62 -13.61 -1.15
C SER A 43 18.00 -12.46 -1.95
N LEU A 44 18.64 -11.28 -1.98
CA LEU A 44 18.17 -10.14 -2.80
C LEU A 44 18.20 -10.47 -4.30
N LYS A 45 19.26 -11.12 -4.77
CA LYS A 45 19.34 -11.60 -6.17
C LYS A 45 18.18 -12.54 -6.51
N LYS A 46 17.85 -13.47 -5.61
CA LYS A 46 16.70 -14.37 -5.78
C LYS A 46 15.38 -13.60 -5.82
N LEU A 47 15.20 -12.60 -4.93
CA LEU A 47 14.01 -11.76 -4.92
C LEU A 47 13.85 -11.01 -6.25
N PHE A 48 14.90 -10.36 -6.74
CA PHE A 48 14.86 -9.63 -8.00
C PHE A 48 14.65 -10.56 -9.21
N SER A 49 15.25 -11.75 -9.21
CA SER A 49 14.98 -12.75 -10.23
C SER A 49 13.52 -13.18 -10.25
N SER A 50 12.93 -13.36 -9.06
CA SER A 50 11.50 -13.70 -8.92
C SER A 50 10.61 -12.55 -9.40
N ILE A 51 10.97 -11.30 -9.12
CA ILE A 51 10.23 -10.12 -9.62
C ILE A 51 10.33 -10.02 -11.15
N LYS A 52 11.51 -10.25 -11.72
CA LYS A 52 11.72 -10.22 -13.18
C LYS A 52 10.85 -11.24 -13.90
N SER A 53 10.76 -12.44 -13.35
CA SER A 53 10.01 -13.58 -13.92
C SER A 53 8.53 -13.65 -13.50
N ASP A 54 8.00 -12.64 -12.83
CA ASP A 54 6.63 -12.61 -12.30
C ASP A 54 6.29 -13.81 -11.38
N ASN A 55 7.32 -14.36 -10.70
CA ASN A 55 7.18 -15.53 -9.83
C ASN A 55 6.70 -15.13 -8.44
N LEU A 56 5.37 -15.05 -8.27
CA LEU A 56 4.75 -14.70 -6.99
C LEU A 56 5.18 -15.62 -5.84
N GLU A 57 5.20 -16.92 -6.06
CA GLU A 57 5.59 -17.90 -5.02
C GLU A 57 7.03 -17.69 -4.54
N GLY A 58 7.94 -17.43 -5.49
CA GLY A 58 9.33 -17.10 -5.18
C GLY A 58 9.46 -15.80 -4.36
N ILE A 59 8.64 -14.79 -4.67
CA ILE A 59 8.59 -13.55 -3.91
C ILE A 59 8.08 -13.79 -2.49
N LEU A 60 6.95 -14.49 -2.35
CA LEU A 60 6.30 -14.74 -1.05
C LEU A 60 7.19 -15.51 -0.07
N LYS A 61 8.11 -16.35 -0.56
CA LYS A 61 9.08 -17.07 0.27
C LYS A 61 10.19 -16.16 0.84
N LEU A 62 10.41 -15.01 0.23
CA LEU A 62 11.55 -14.14 0.55
C LEU A 62 11.16 -12.87 1.30
N ILE A 63 9.87 -12.58 1.44
CA ILE A 63 9.39 -11.34 2.07
C ILE A 63 8.59 -11.62 3.35
N ASP A 64 8.59 -10.66 4.26
CA ASP A 64 7.60 -10.60 5.33
C ASP A 64 6.29 -10.02 4.77
N LEU A 65 5.37 -10.91 4.38
CA LEU A 65 4.11 -10.54 3.73
C LEU A 65 3.29 -9.55 4.54
N GLU A 66 3.24 -9.75 5.86
CA GLU A 66 2.49 -8.87 6.76
C GLU A 66 3.09 -7.46 6.78
N TYR A 67 4.42 -7.39 6.82
CA TYR A 67 5.13 -6.12 6.82
C TYR A 67 4.97 -5.38 5.49
N PHE A 68 5.07 -6.08 4.36
CA PHE A 68 4.87 -5.49 3.03
C PHE A 68 3.43 -4.97 2.85
N ALA A 69 2.45 -5.68 3.39
CA ALA A 69 1.06 -5.24 3.36
C ALA A 69 0.84 -3.96 4.19
N LYS A 70 1.43 -3.87 5.39
CA LYS A 70 1.45 -2.65 6.21
C LYS A 70 2.11 -1.49 5.49
N PHE A 71 3.28 -1.75 4.91
CA PHE A 71 4.03 -0.75 4.16
C PHE A 71 3.20 -0.17 3.03
N LEU A 72 2.58 -1.03 2.20
CA LEU A 72 1.76 -0.58 1.08
C LEU A 72 0.52 0.19 1.54
N ALA A 73 -0.13 -0.22 2.64
CA ALA A 73 -1.25 0.51 3.21
C ALA A 73 -0.85 1.93 3.67
N LEU A 74 0.29 2.05 4.33
CA LEU A 74 0.81 3.34 4.76
C LEU A 74 1.23 4.20 3.57
N LEU A 75 1.91 3.60 2.59
CA LEU A 75 2.29 4.27 1.35
C LEU A 75 1.06 4.80 0.60
N THR A 76 -0.04 4.05 0.59
CA THR A 76 -1.30 4.50 0.00
C THR A 76 -1.84 5.74 0.72
N LEU A 77 -1.79 5.80 2.06
CA LEU A 77 -2.24 6.98 2.81
C LEU A 77 -1.39 8.21 2.51
N VAL A 78 -0.06 8.06 2.52
CA VAL A 78 0.85 9.18 2.30
C VAL A 78 0.96 9.57 0.83
N ASN A 79 0.55 8.68 -0.07
CA ASN A 79 0.65 8.81 -1.53
C ASN A 79 2.05 9.23 -2.00
N ASP A 80 3.08 8.65 -1.38
CA ASP A 80 4.48 8.99 -1.65
C ASP A 80 5.10 7.94 -2.58
N SER A 81 5.08 8.23 -3.88
CA SER A 81 5.72 7.38 -4.88
C SER A 81 7.24 7.44 -4.83
N HIS A 82 7.81 8.47 -4.22
CA HIS A 82 9.27 8.63 -4.15
C HIS A 82 9.95 7.53 -3.34
N MET A 83 9.26 7.02 -2.31
CA MET A 83 9.79 5.92 -1.49
C MET A 83 10.02 4.60 -2.23
N ILE A 84 9.36 4.38 -3.36
CA ILE A 84 9.42 3.13 -4.12
C ILE A 84 10.18 3.28 -5.44
N THR A 85 10.76 4.43 -5.72
CA THR A 85 11.48 4.70 -6.96
C THR A 85 12.99 4.78 -6.74
N GLY A 86 13.72 4.23 -7.69
CA GLY A 86 15.17 4.33 -7.75
C GLY A 86 15.88 3.82 -6.50
N ASP A 87 16.80 4.59 -6.01
CA ASP A 87 17.65 4.30 -4.84
C ASP A 87 16.94 4.48 -3.48
N ASN A 88 15.68 4.92 -3.49
CA ASN A 88 14.93 5.19 -2.26
C ASN A 88 14.38 3.92 -1.60
N LEU A 89 14.12 2.87 -2.39
CA LEU A 89 13.65 1.60 -1.83
C LEU A 89 14.81 0.85 -1.16
N LYS A 90 14.72 0.70 0.16
CA LYS A 90 15.72 0.01 0.97
C LYS A 90 15.13 -1.26 1.56
N TYR A 91 15.82 -2.36 1.37
CA TYR A 91 15.45 -3.66 1.92
C TYR A 91 16.21 -3.92 3.21
N ILE A 92 15.50 -4.40 4.22
CA ILE A 92 16.08 -4.91 5.47
C ILE A 92 15.99 -6.44 5.40
N TYR A 93 17.14 -7.12 5.40
CA TYR A 93 17.16 -8.57 5.49
C TYR A 93 17.25 -8.99 6.96
N ASP A 94 16.25 -9.74 7.41
CA ASP A 94 16.22 -10.36 8.73
C ASP A 94 16.90 -11.71 8.68
N HIS A 95 18.15 -11.79 9.19
CA HIS A 95 18.92 -13.04 9.16
C HIS A 95 18.30 -14.15 10.03
N THR A 96 17.50 -13.80 11.02
CA THR A 96 16.83 -14.76 11.89
C THR A 96 15.65 -15.43 11.18
N LEU A 97 14.90 -14.62 10.42
CA LEU A 97 13.70 -15.08 9.72
C LEU A 97 13.98 -15.46 8.26
N GLY A 98 15.12 -15.06 7.72
CA GLY A 98 15.50 -15.33 6.33
C GLY A 98 14.65 -14.56 5.31
N ASN A 99 14.04 -13.45 5.68
CA ASN A 99 13.15 -12.69 4.82
C ASN A 99 13.46 -11.21 4.77
N PHE A 100 12.87 -10.53 3.79
CA PHE A 100 12.98 -9.09 3.61
C PHE A 100 11.80 -8.34 4.22
N LYS A 101 12.14 -7.15 4.74
CA LYS A 101 11.23 -6.05 5.07
C LYS A 101 11.66 -4.84 4.26
N ILE A 102 10.79 -3.84 4.12
CA ILE A 102 11.12 -2.56 3.50
C ILE A 102 11.33 -1.53 4.59
N LEU A 103 12.39 -0.75 4.50
CA LEU A 103 12.61 0.37 5.39
C LEU A 103 11.61 1.49 5.01
N PHE A 104 10.71 1.80 5.94
CA PHE A 104 9.89 2.99 5.79
C PHE A 104 10.76 4.23 6.04
N ARG A 105 10.93 5.03 4.99
CA ARG A 105 11.71 6.25 5.03
C ARG A 105 10.86 7.36 4.45
N HIS A 106 10.56 8.36 5.25
CA HIS A 106 9.83 9.51 4.78
C HIS A 106 10.82 10.59 4.35
N GLU A 107 10.89 10.88 3.07
CA GLU A 107 11.77 11.90 2.50
C GLU A 107 11.01 13.10 1.93
N SER A 108 9.75 12.91 1.60
CA SER A 108 8.92 13.98 1.05
C SER A 108 7.76 14.30 1.98
N SER A 109 7.32 15.54 1.93
CA SER A 109 6.09 15.93 2.62
C SER A 109 4.89 15.25 1.96
N ILE A 110 3.87 14.88 2.76
CA ILE A 110 2.55 14.47 2.25
C ILE A 110 1.92 15.70 1.57
N ASN A 111 2.31 15.96 0.34
CA ASN A 111 1.80 17.09 -0.43
C ASN A 111 0.87 16.63 -1.55
N TYR A 112 0.70 15.31 -1.69
CA TYR A 112 0.02 14.74 -2.84
C TYR A 112 -1.28 14.10 -2.44
N THR A 113 -2.35 14.59 -3.04
CA THR A 113 -3.64 13.93 -2.99
C THR A 113 -3.62 12.69 -3.87
N ILE A 114 -4.31 11.65 -3.46
CA ILE A 114 -4.56 10.49 -4.31
C ILE A 114 -5.44 10.95 -5.48
N SER A 115 -4.84 11.08 -6.66
CA SER A 115 -5.54 11.39 -7.91
C SER A 115 -6.03 10.13 -8.62
N THR A 116 -5.46 8.99 -8.28
CA THR A 116 -5.84 7.67 -8.80
C THR A 116 -7.30 7.36 -8.49
N ASP A 117 -8.03 6.85 -9.47
CA ASP A 117 -9.37 6.31 -9.24
C ASP A 117 -9.30 5.14 -8.26
N VAL A 118 -10.23 5.05 -7.33
CA VAL A 118 -10.25 4.01 -6.30
C VAL A 118 -10.27 2.59 -6.88
N LYS A 119 -10.84 2.39 -8.08
CA LYS A 119 -10.77 1.12 -8.81
C LYS A 119 -9.34 0.69 -9.17
N ASP A 120 -8.41 1.62 -9.22
CA ASP A 120 -7.02 1.38 -9.59
C ASP A 120 -6.09 1.14 -8.37
N PHE A 121 -6.61 1.23 -7.14
CA PHE A 121 -5.85 0.94 -5.92
C PHE A 121 -5.23 -0.46 -5.91
N ASN A 122 -5.85 -1.43 -6.60
CA ASN A 122 -5.32 -2.78 -6.74
C ASN A 122 -4.31 -2.93 -7.89
N LYS A 123 -3.97 -1.84 -8.57
CA LYS A 123 -2.96 -1.84 -9.64
C LYS A 123 -1.62 -1.28 -9.17
N ALA A 124 -1.51 -0.86 -7.89
CA ALA A 124 -0.34 -0.18 -7.33
C ALA A 124 0.11 1.02 -8.19
N LEU A 125 -0.85 1.79 -8.65
CA LEU A 125 -0.60 2.98 -9.45
C LEU A 125 -0.41 4.16 -8.50
N PHE A 126 0.75 4.80 -8.59
CA PHE A 126 1.02 6.08 -7.96
C PHE A 126 1.15 7.12 -9.05
N ILE A 127 0.43 8.21 -8.93
CA ILE A 127 0.50 9.30 -9.90
C ILE A 127 1.32 10.42 -9.26
N ASN A 128 2.41 10.79 -9.91
CA ASN A 128 3.21 11.90 -9.46
C ASN A 128 2.61 13.25 -9.90
N ASN A 129 3.25 14.37 -9.55
CA ASN A 129 2.80 15.72 -9.89
C ASN A 129 2.79 16.04 -11.39
N LYS A 130 3.35 15.17 -12.23
CA LYS A 130 3.40 15.33 -13.68
C LYS A 130 2.43 14.40 -14.39
N ASP A 131 1.44 13.84 -13.63
CA ASP A 131 0.50 12.84 -14.12
C ASP A 131 1.17 11.57 -14.66
N GLU A 132 2.44 11.34 -14.31
CA GLU A 132 3.12 10.12 -14.66
C GLU A 132 2.68 8.99 -13.73
N VAL A 133 2.26 7.89 -14.32
CA VAL A 133 1.85 6.70 -13.59
C VAL A 133 3.10 5.92 -13.19
N LEU A 134 3.38 5.90 -11.91
CA LEU A 134 4.48 5.14 -11.33
C LEU A 134 3.95 3.80 -10.82
N THR A 135 4.46 2.71 -11.35
CA THR A 135 4.12 1.36 -10.90
C THR A 135 5.38 0.65 -10.45
N HIS A 136 5.39 0.16 -9.22
CA HIS A 136 6.46 -0.71 -8.78
C HIS A 136 6.08 -2.17 -9.08
N LYS A 137 6.87 -2.87 -9.88
CA LYS A 137 6.57 -4.22 -10.37
C LYS A 137 6.31 -5.21 -9.21
N LEU A 138 7.09 -5.14 -8.15
CA LEU A 138 6.92 -5.99 -6.96
C LEU A 138 5.50 -5.86 -6.37
N PHE A 139 5.03 -4.63 -6.14
CA PHE A 139 3.69 -4.42 -5.57
C PHE A 139 2.57 -4.79 -6.54
N LYS A 140 2.80 -4.59 -7.84
CA LYS A 140 1.87 -5.05 -8.86
C LYS A 140 1.67 -6.57 -8.82
N ILE A 141 2.78 -7.32 -8.69
CA ILE A 141 2.73 -8.77 -8.55
C ILE A 141 2.03 -9.18 -7.23
N LEU A 142 2.43 -8.56 -6.10
CA LEU A 142 1.83 -8.86 -4.80
C LEU A 142 0.32 -8.59 -4.76
N LEU A 143 -0.16 -7.57 -5.45
CA LEU A 143 -1.58 -7.25 -5.54
C LEU A 143 -2.40 -8.26 -6.37
N THR A 144 -1.77 -9.19 -7.08
CA THR A 144 -2.49 -10.33 -7.67
C THR A 144 -2.86 -11.38 -6.63
N ASP A 145 -2.15 -11.44 -5.49
CA ASP A 145 -2.46 -12.35 -4.39
C ASP A 145 -3.60 -11.84 -3.51
N ASN A 146 -4.66 -12.64 -3.39
CA ASN A 146 -5.81 -12.32 -2.55
C ASN A 146 -5.46 -12.19 -1.06
N ASN A 147 -4.53 -12.99 -0.55
CA ASN A 147 -4.11 -12.94 0.85
C ASN A 147 -3.36 -11.64 1.14
N PHE A 148 -2.47 -11.23 0.24
CA PHE A 148 -1.79 -9.94 0.35
C PHE A 148 -2.77 -8.77 0.34
N ARG A 149 -3.73 -8.77 -0.62
CA ARG A 149 -4.77 -7.73 -0.68
C ARG A 149 -5.59 -7.65 0.60
N LYS A 150 -6.07 -8.80 1.10
CA LYS A 150 -6.82 -8.86 2.38
C LYS A 150 -6.03 -8.26 3.54
N LYS A 151 -4.73 -8.55 3.62
CA LYS A 151 -3.86 -8.00 4.66
C LYS A 151 -3.69 -6.48 4.50
N ARG A 152 -3.39 -5.99 3.30
CA ARG A 152 -3.29 -4.56 3.00
C ARG A 152 -4.58 -3.84 3.36
N ASP A 153 -5.74 -4.35 2.93
CA ASP A 153 -7.05 -3.74 3.17
C ASP A 153 -7.43 -3.73 4.65
N LYS A 154 -7.05 -4.76 5.40
CA LYS A 154 -7.14 -4.76 6.86
C LYS A 154 -6.38 -3.57 7.47
N TYR A 155 -5.16 -3.29 6.98
CA TYR A 155 -4.38 -2.15 7.47
C TYR A 155 -4.94 -0.81 7.02
N LEU A 156 -5.46 -0.70 5.80
CA LEU A 156 -6.18 0.51 5.37
C LEU A 156 -7.39 0.79 6.28
N ASN A 157 -8.13 -0.24 6.66
CA ASN A 157 -9.25 -0.10 7.59
C ASN A 157 -8.81 0.30 9.01
N ILE A 158 -7.69 -0.22 9.50
CA ILE A 158 -7.11 0.19 10.79
C ILE A 158 -6.72 1.67 10.74
N ILE A 159 -6.02 2.09 9.68
CA ILE A 159 -5.62 3.48 9.45
C ILE A 159 -6.86 4.38 9.41
N LEU A 160 -7.90 3.99 8.68
CA LEU A 160 -9.14 4.76 8.58
C LEU A 160 -9.84 4.90 9.94
N LYS A 161 -9.89 3.84 10.74
CA LYS A 161 -10.46 3.89 12.11
C LYS A 161 -9.67 4.80 13.03
N GLN A 162 -8.37 4.97 12.80
CA GLN A 162 -7.49 5.84 13.57
C GLN A 162 -7.38 7.26 12.99
N LYS A 163 -8.16 7.60 11.97
CA LYS A 163 -8.11 8.90 11.27
C LYS A 163 -8.01 10.09 12.23
N GLN A 164 -8.93 10.16 13.18
CA GLN A 164 -8.99 11.27 14.13
C GLN A 164 -7.70 11.38 14.97
N GLN A 165 -7.24 10.26 15.50
CA GLN A 165 -6.01 10.19 16.30
C GLN A 165 -4.77 10.59 15.48
N ILE A 166 -4.71 10.14 14.22
CA ILE A 166 -3.59 10.48 13.32
C ILE A 166 -3.58 11.99 13.05
N ILE A 167 -4.73 12.59 12.76
CA ILE A 167 -4.84 14.03 12.50
C ILE A 167 -4.48 14.83 13.75
N GLU A 168 -4.97 14.45 14.92
CA GLU A 168 -4.64 15.12 16.19
C GLU A 168 -3.15 15.04 16.53
N ASN A 169 -2.53 13.86 16.34
CA ASN A 169 -1.10 13.69 16.57
C ASN A 169 -0.27 14.53 15.58
N ALA A 170 -0.65 14.54 14.30
CA ALA A 170 0.00 15.36 13.29
C ALA A 170 -0.09 16.85 13.64
N ASN A 171 -1.26 17.35 14.07
CA ASN A 171 -1.41 18.72 14.52
C ASN A 171 -0.49 19.07 15.70
N LYS A 172 -0.43 18.18 16.71
CA LYS A 172 0.46 18.38 17.86
C LYS A 172 1.94 18.48 17.43
N ILE A 173 2.37 17.61 16.53
CA ILE A 173 3.74 17.61 16.01
C ILE A 173 4.03 18.90 15.25
N TYR A 174 3.10 19.34 14.38
CA TYR A 174 3.23 20.62 13.67
C TYR A 174 3.33 21.78 14.63
N ASP A 175 2.46 21.85 15.64
CA ASP A 175 2.44 22.96 16.61
C ASP A 175 3.72 22.98 17.46
N GLN A 176 4.28 21.83 17.79
CA GLN A 176 5.56 21.74 18.50
C GLN A 176 6.75 22.14 17.62
N ALA A 177 6.80 21.64 16.37
CA ALA A 177 7.85 22.01 15.43
C ALA A 177 7.79 23.51 15.11
N TYR A 178 6.59 24.04 14.93
CA TYR A 178 6.34 25.45 14.66
C TYR A 178 6.95 26.38 15.71
N LYS A 179 6.77 26.04 17.00
CA LYS A 179 7.32 26.84 18.11
C LYS A 179 8.85 26.86 18.17
N ASN A 180 9.49 25.79 17.66
CA ASN A 180 10.93 25.57 17.84
C ASN A 180 11.77 25.97 16.61
N VAL A 181 11.14 26.14 15.45
CA VAL A 181 11.86 26.29 14.16
C VAL A 181 11.60 27.65 13.49
N MET A 182 10.71 28.48 14.03
CA MET A 182 10.26 29.71 13.37
C MET A 182 11.03 30.92 13.88
N PHE A 183 11.89 31.48 13.03
CA PHE A 183 12.70 32.64 13.36
C PHE A 183 12.27 33.95 12.61
N SER A 184 11.38 33.83 11.62
CA SER A 184 10.94 35.00 10.85
C SER A 184 9.46 34.91 10.49
N ASN A 185 8.84 36.07 10.20
CA ASN A 185 7.45 36.12 9.70
C ASN A 185 7.27 35.47 8.33
N LEU A 186 8.31 35.46 7.50
CA LEU A 186 8.30 34.79 6.21
C LEU A 186 8.21 33.29 6.38
N ASP A 187 9.02 32.73 7.29
CA ASP A 187 8.99 31.31 7.63
C ASP A 187 7.63 30.88 8.18
N LEU A 188 7.01 31.73 8.99
CA LEU A 188 5.68 31.52 9.54
C LEU A 188 4.61 31.33 8.44
N ASN A 189 4.60 32.20 7.43
CA ASN A 189 3.65 32.13 6.34
C ASN A 189 3.87 30.87 5.48
N ILE A 190 5.10 30.59 5.09
CA ILE A 190 5.45 29.40 4.31
C ILE A 190 5.03 28.11 5.05
N GLN A 191 5.26 28.05 6.35
CA GLN A 191 4.91 26.85 7.12
C GLN A 191 3.40 26.72 7.34
N LYS A 192 2.67 27.82 7.44
CA LYS A 192 1.21 27.79 7.50
C LYS A 192 0.64 27.18 6.22
N ASP A 193 1.08 27.66 5.07
CA ASP A 193 0.64 27.14 3.78
C ASP A 193 0.99 25.67 3.61
N LYS A 194 2.18 25.24 4.04
CA LYS A 194 2.59 23.83 4.05
C LYS A 194 1.72 22.99 4.97
N LYS A 195 1.39 23.49 6.17
CA LYS A 195 0.49 22.80 7.10
C LYS A 195 -0.89 22.60 6.48
N GLU A 196 -1.47 23.64 5.90
CA GLU A 196 -2.78 23.57 5.25
C GLU A 196 -2.78 22.57 4.09
N THR A 197 -1.77 22.63 3.23
CA THR A 197 -1.60 21.68 2.11
C THR A 197 -1.47 20.25 2.59
N PHE A 198 -0.67 20.01 3.64
CA PHE A 198 -0.52 18.68 4.23
C PHE A 198 -1.84 18.13 4.76
N PHE A 199 -2.58 18.90 5.55
CA PHE A 199 -3.85 18.42 6.12
C PHE A 199 -4.94 18.26 5.06
N TYR A 200 -4.94 19.11 4.03
CA TYR A 200 -5.82 18.93 2.88
C TYR A 200 -5.54 17.61 2.16
N ALA A 201 -4.28 17.34 1.84
CA ALA A 201 -3.87 16.09 1.20
C ALA A 201 -4.20 14.88 2.06
N LEU A 202 -3.86 14.91 3.34
CA LEU A 202 -4.13 13.82 4.28
C LEU A 202 -5.64 13.50 4.38
N ASN A 203 -6.48 14.53 4.52
CA ASN A 203 -7.93 14.34 4.59
C ASN A 203 -8.50 13.79 3.28
N THR A 204 -8.04 14.29 2.14
CA THR A 204 -8.43 13.80 0.81
C THR A 204 -8.06 12.33 0.65
N ASN A 205 -6.86 11.94 1.07
CA ASN A 205 -6.39 10.56 1.00
C ASN A 205 -7.22 9.63 1.90
N PHE A 206 -7.57 10.07 3.11
CA PHE A 206 -8.51 9.32 3.97
C PHE A 206 -9.88 9.12 3.32
N ASN A 207 -10.40 10.15 2.65
CA ASN A 207 -11.69 10.04 1.98
C ASN A 207 -11.63 9.05 0.80
N LYS A 208 -10.54 9.06 0.03
CA LYS A 208 -10.30 8.08 -1.05
C LYS A 208 -10.16 6.64 -0.53
N ILE A 209 -9.46 6.43 0.58
CA ILE A 209 -9.37 5.13 1.24
C ILE A 209 -10.77 4.68 1.73
N SER A 210 -11.54 5.59 2.30
CA SER A 210 -12.92 5.30 2.72
C SER A 210 -13.82 4.92 1.53
N GLU A 211 -13.72 5.66 0.44
CA GLU A 211 -14.43 5.36 -0.81
C GLU A 211 -14.09 3.95 -1.32
N TYR A 212 -12.79 3.62 -1.36
CA TYR A 212 -12.31 2.30 -1.76
C TYR A 212 -12.87 1.17 -0.88
N LEU A 213 -12.78 1.31 0.44
CA LEU A 213 -13.18 0.26 1.38
C LEU A 213 -14.71 0.07 1.45
N ASN A 214 -15.48 1.12 1.16
CA ASN A 214 -16.94 1.08 1.23
C ASN A 214 -17.62 0.84 -0.13
N TYR A 215 -16.85 0.83 -1.22
CA TYR A 215 -17.42 0.54 -2.52
C TYR A 215 -17.83 -0.92 -2.62
N SER A 216 -19.13 -1.15 -2.78
CA SER A 216 -19.64 -2.48 -3.08
C SER A 216 -20.97 -2.40 -3.84
N LYS A 217 -21.09 -3.21 -4.88
CA LYS A 217 -22.35 -3.46 -5.56
C LYS A 217 -22.55 -4.96 -5.59
N ILE A 218 -23.75 -5.38 -5.25
CA ILE A 218 -24.15 -6.79 -5.31
C ILE A 218 -25.29 -6.90 -6.30
N TYR A 219 -25.08 -7.70 -7.32
CA TYR A 219 -26.10 -8.08 -8.29
C TYR A 219 -26.68 -9.42 -7.85
N VAL A 220 -27.99 -9.46 -7.73
CA VAL A 220 -28.71 -10.66 -7.30
C VAL A 220 -29.60 -11.10 -8.43
N SER A 221 -29.45 -12.34 -8.85
CA SER A 221 -30.40 -13.00 -9.77
C SER A 221 -30.92 -14.26 -9.13
N THR A 222 -32.18 -14.57 -9.40
CA THR A 222 -32.87 -15.76 -8.89
C THR A 222 -33.43 -16.55 -10.04
N GLU A 223 -33.25 -17.87 -10.00
CA GLU A 223 -33.84 -18.81 -10.94
C GLU A 223 -34.59 -19.88 -10.16
N LYS A 224 -35.88 -20.08 -10.50
CA LYS A 224 -36.68 -21.15 -9.90
C LYS A 224 -36.44 -22.45 -10.62
N LYS A 225 -35.92 -23.47 -9.96
CA LYS A 225 -35.69 -24.83 -10.48
C LYS A 225 -36.50 -25.84 -9.68
N ASN A 226 -37.63 -26.29 -10.24
CA ASN A 226 -38.50 -27.29 -9.61
C ASN A 226 -38.80 -26.99 -8.12
N GLU A 227 -38.13 -27.66 -7.21
CA GLU A 227 -38.36 -27.57 -5.77
C GLU A 227 -37.42 -26.57 -5.02
N PHE A 228 -36.48 -25.94 -5.71
CA PHE A 228 -35.55 -24.98 -5.12
C PHE A 228 -35.43 -23.70 -5.94
N ILE A 229 -34.94 -22.67 -5.26
CA ILE A 229 -34.58 -21.39 -5.89
C ILE A 229 -33.08 -21.29 -5.92
N GLU A 230 -32.51 -21.21 -7.12
CA GLU A 230 -31.09 -20.90 -7.27
C GLU A 230 -30.89 -19.40 -7.13
N LEU A 231 -29.99 -19.01 -6.23
CA LEU A 231 -29.61 -17.64 -5.98
C LEU A 231 -28.18 -17.41 -6.47
N SER A 232 -28.02 -16.57 -7.48
CA SER A 232 -26.71 -16.17 -7.96
C SER A 232 -26.39 -14.77 -7.45
N LEU A 233 -25.23 -14.64 -6.79
CA LEU A 233 -24.72 -13.39 -6.24
C LEU A 233 -23.43 -13.02 -6.97
N VAL A 234 -23.43 -11.86 -7.61
CA VAL A 234 -22.23 -11.31 -8.23
C VAL A 234 -21.86 -10.03 -7.50
N SER A 235 -20.64 -9.97 -6.99
CA SER A 235 -20.14 -8.79 -6.29
C SER A 235 -19.23 -7.98 -7.21
N ASP A 236 -19.52 -6.69 -7.30
CA ASP A 236 -18.62 -5.68 -7.85
C ASP A 236 -18.13 -4.82 -6.66
N ALA A 237 -17.14 -5.34 -5.95
CA ALA A 237 -16.51 -4.70 -4.80
C ALA A 237 -14.99 -4.75 -4.92
N PHE A 238 -14.31 -3.68 -4.48
CA PHE A 238 -12.85 -3.63 -4.49
C PHE A 238 -12.24 -4.48 -3.38
N VAL A 239 -12.97 -4.66 -2.29
CA VAL A 239 -12.57 -5.47 -1.14
C VAL A 239 -13.49 -6.68 -0.97
N PRO A 240 -13.03 -7.78 -0.40
CA PRO A 240 -13.89 -8.92 -0.12
C PRO A 240 -15.07 -8.52 0.80
N ILE A 241 -16.25 -8.88 0.37
CA ILE A 241 -17.47 -8.69 1.17
C ILE A 241 -17.91 -10.02 1.79
N ARG A 242 -18.49 -9.92 2.98
CA ARG A 242 -19.04 -11.07 3.70
C ARG A 242 -20.56 -11.02 3.65
N LEU A 243 -21.18 -12.02 3.04
CA LEU A 243 -22.62 -12.21 3.13
C LEU A 243 -22.97 -12.68 4.55
N LYS A 244 -23.79 -11.91 5.28
CA LYS A 244 -24.16 -12.24 6.66
C LYS A 244 -25.42 -13.09 6.74
N SER A 245 -26.43 -12.74 5.93
CA SER A 245 -27.70 -13.46 5.93
C SER A 245 -28.48 -13.18 4.65
N ILE A 246 -29.32 -14.11 4.30
CA ILE A 246 -30.36 -13.95 3.27
C ILE A 246 -31.70 -14.15 3.95
N THR A 247 -32.61 -13.20 3.76
CA THR A 247 -33.96 -13.29 4.30
C THR A 247 -34.96 -13.42 3.16
N PHE A 248 -35.75 -14.46 3.16
CA PHE A 248 -36.85 -14.65 2.22
C PHE A 248 -38.15 -14.17 2.84
N LYS A 249 -38.92 -13.37 2.09
CA LYS A 249 -40.27 -12.99 2.46
C LYS A 249 -41.22 -13.66 1.48
N LYS A 250 -42.17 -14.38 2.01
CA LYS A 250 -43.30 -14.90 1.25
C LYS A 250 -44.56 -14.38 1.92
N ASP A 251 -45.40 -13.65 1.18
CA ASP A 251 -46.71 -13.17 1.63
C ASP A 251 -46.74 -12.51 3.02
N ASN A 252 -45.76 -11.62 3.28
CA ASN A 252 -45.52 -10.95 4.57
C ASN A 252 -45.09 -11.86 5.74
N ILE A 253 -44.80 -13.12 5.48
CA ILE A 253 -44.24 -14.02 6.50
C ILE A 253 -42.73 -14.10 6.26
N ILE A 254 -41.93 -13.79 7.28
CA ILE A 254 -40.45 -14.01 7.25
C ILE A 254 -40.26 -15.51 7.45
N SER A 255 -39.90 -16.23 6.37
CA SER A 255 -39.91 -17.69 6.45
C SER A 255 -38.62 -18.30 6.99
N GLU A 256 -37.43 -17.72 6.76
CA GLU A 256 -36.17 -18.20 7.35
C GLU A 256 -35.01 -17.23 7.14
N ASN A 257 -34.09 -17.16 8.12
CA ASN A 257 -32.79 -16.52 7.96
C ASN A 257 -31.76 -17.60 7.67
N ILE A 258 -31.27 -17.69 6.44
CA ILE A 258 -30.16 -18.57 6.12
C ILE A 258 -28.86 -17.80 6.40
N LYS A 259 -28.11 -18.28 7.37
CA LYS A 259 -26.78 -17.75 7.70
C LYS A 259 -25.74 -18.51 6.89
N ILE A 260 -25.11 -17.85 5.92
CA ILE A 260 -24.02 -18.42 5.14
C ILE A 260 -22.71 -17.89 5.70
N GLU A 261 -21.88 -18.78 6.23
CA GLU A 261 -20.50 -18.48 6.65
C GLU A 261 -19.54 -19.09 5.63
N TYR A 262 -18.70 -18.24 5.01
CA TYR A 262 -17.60 -18.66 4.15
C TYR A 262 -16.26 -18.35 4.81
#